data_0430f1689897b46569cc40a44eb77fb9
#
_entry.id   0430f1689897b46569cc40a44eb77fb9
#
_cell.length_a   1.000
_cell.length_b   1.000
_cell.length_c   1.000
_cell.angle_alpha   90.00
_cell.angle_beta   90.00
_cell.angle_gamma   90.00
#
_symmetry.space_group_name_H-M   'P 1'
#
loop_
_entity.id
_entity.type
_entity.pdbx_description
1 polymer ?
#
loop_
_entity_poly.entity_id
_entity_poly.type
_entity_poly.pdbx_seq_one_letter_code
_entity_poly.pdbx_strand_id
1 'polypeptide(L)'
;AAGLKLCGGSLLPALFPLFVVCGLLGPLAPALGWPLRPLMRLCGIRSPRAPAVLVLGWCGGYAVCAQQIAALRKTGELPPRDAALLLLLGCCSGPGFVVGCIGGQLFGSVALGLLLYSLQLAANLAAAACLVLFLPKQELPAGQGSSQQKSVTFPQAISNAVQSSLTVCGCAVFCRVVGSVLGQGMPDGARLYLNAALEISAGCADFAAAGSVAGVCLCLSLLGASVLAQLAALLQGTVPLGLLLAARVLHFVFLQGLLHLCLPLVPGQAAVFTSLAPQVVVMKRTAWDTALAIAFFLCAAL
;
A
#
# COMPACT_ATOMS: atom_id res chain seq x y z
N ALA A 1 -7.01 20.49 -11.81
CA ALA A 1 -5.59 20.60 -12.22
C ALA A 1 -4.65 19.85 -11.27
N ALA A 2 -4.66 20.11 -9.94
CA ALA A 2 -3.72 19.51 -8.98
C ALA A 2 -3.80 17.97 -8.90
N GLY A 3 -5.01 17.38 -8.88
CA GLY A 3 -5.21 15.93 -8.86
C GLY A 3 -4.66 15.23 -10.11
N LEU A 4 -4.86 15.81 -11.30
CA LEU A 4 -4.32 15.26 -12.55
C LEU A 4 -2.79 15.35 -12.59
N LYS A 5 -2.21 16.45 -12.07
CA LYS A 5 -0.75 16.61 -11.97
C LYS A 5 -0.15 15.57 -11.02
N LEU A 6 -0.81 15.28 -9.89
CA LEU A 6 -0.41 14.23 -8.96
C LEU A 6 -0.45 12.84 -9.64
N CYS A 7 -1.54 12.54 -10.35
CA CYS A 7 -1.67 11.25 -11.05
C CYS A 7 -0.60 11.07 -12.13
N GLY A 8 -0.41 12.06 -13.01
CA GLY A 8 0.57 11.96 -14.10
C GLY A 8 2.02 12.05 -13.66
N GLY A 9 2.30 12.85 -12.61
CA GLY A 9 3.68 13.10 -12.16
C GLY A 9 4.20 12.10 -11.13
N SER A 10 3.32 11.45 -10.36
CA SER A 10 3.75 10.59 -9.24
C SER A 10 3.07 9.23 -9.24
N LEU A 11 1.73 9.17 -9.27
CA LEU A 11 1.01 7.91 -9.08
C LEU A 11 1.17 6.95 -10.26
N LEU A 12 0.93 7.40 -11.49
CA LEU A 12 1.05 6.55 -12.67
C LEU A 12 2.48 6.02 -12.88
N PRO A 13 3.55 6.86 -12.87
CA PRO A 13 4.90 6.37 -13.05
C PRO A 13 5.35 5.38 -11.97
N ALA A 14 4.84 5.51 -10.74
CA ALA A 14 5.19 4.61 -9.65
C ALA A 14 4.37 3.32 -9.66
N LEU A 15 3.07 3.38 -9.92
CA LEU A 15 2.16 2.24 -9.75
C LEU A 15 2.03 1.37 -11.00
N PHE A 16 2.01 1.97 -12.20
CA PHE A 16 1.78 1.23 -13.43
C PHE A 16 2.82 0.14 -13.69
N PRO A 17 4.14 0.42 -13.67
CA PRO A 17 5.15 -0.63 -13.85
C PRO A 17 5.05 -1.73 -12.80
N LEU A 18 4.74 -1.33 -11.56
CA LEU A 18 4.62 -2.25 -10.44
C LEU A 18 3.42 -3.19 -10.60
N PHE A 19 2.26 -2.69 -11.09
CA PHE A 19 1.09 -3.53 -11.38
C PHE A 19 1.40 -4.54 -12.51
N VAL A 20 2.12 -4.13 -13.56
CA VAL A 20 2.54 -5.04 -14.63
C VAL A 20 3.44 -6.14 -14.07
N VAL A 21 4.49 -5.77 -13.35
CA VAL A 21 5.45 -6.72 -12.77
C VAL A 21 4.76 -7.68 -11.79
N CYS A 22 3.94 -7.17 -10.88
CA CYS A 22 3.22 -8.02 -9.93
C CYS A 22 2.21 -8.95 -10.63
N GLY A 23 1.60 -8.50 -11.72
CA GLY A 23 0.74 -9.34 -12.55
C GLY A 23 1.48 -10.51 -13.20
N LEU A 24 2.68 -10.24 -13.71
CA LEU A 24 3.55 -11.26 -14.34
C LEU A 24 4.18 -12.21 -13.32
N LEU A 25 4.52 -11.71 -12.13
CA LEU A 25 5.11 -12.52 -11.05
C LEU A 25 4.10 -13.44 -10.35
N GLY A 26 2.81 -13.27 -10.59
CA GLY A 26 1.76 -14.11 -10.00
C GLY A 26 2.01 -15.62 -10.11
N PRO A 27 2.40 -16.17 -11.27
CA PRO A 27 2.73 -17.59 -11.44
C PRO A 27 3.99 -18.03 -10.68
N LEU A 28 4.98 -17.14 -10.50
CA LEU A 28 6.23 -17.40 -9.76
C LEU A 28 6.08 -17.17 -8.25
N ALA A 29 4.94 -16.71 -7.85
CA ALA A 29 4.60 -16.33 -6.51
C ALA A 29 4.89 -17.40 -5.42
N PRO A 30 4.67 -18.73 -5.62
CA PRO A 30 4.99 -19.74 -4.60
C PRO A 30 6.46 -19.77 -4.20
N ALA A 31 7.37 -19.47 -5.13
CA ALA A 31 8.81 -19.42 -4.87
C ALA A 31 9.21 -18.16 -4.09
N LEU A 32 8.55 -17.01 -4.38
CA LEU A 32 8.86 -15.73 -3.72
C LEU A 32 8.40 -15.69 -2.25
N GLY A 33 7.37 -16.46 -1.90
CA GLY A 33 6.75 -16.40 -0.57
C GLY A 33 7.38 -17.32 0.48
N TRP A 34 8.37 -18.14 0.16
CA TRP A 34 8.90 -19.14 1.10
C TRP A 34 9.36 -18.56 2.45
N PRO A 35 9.97 -17.37 2.56
CA PRO A 35 10.41 -16.83 3.85
C PRO A 35 9.25 -16.47 4.78
N LEU A 36 8.05 -16.21 4.23
CA LEU A 36 6.87 -15.84 5.01
C LEU A 36 5.98 -17.02 5.41
N ARG A 37 6.34 -18.25 5.02
CA ARG A 37 5.60 -19.45 5.41
C ARG A 37 5.46 -19.63 6.93
N PRO A 38 6.49 -19.36 7.77
CA PRO A 38 6.33 -19.43 9.23
C PRO A 38 5.27 -18.46 9.75
N LEU A 39 5.26 -17.23 9.23
CA LEU A 39 4.25 -16.22 9.59
C LEU A 39 2.85 -16.67 9.20
N MET A 40 2.67 -17.25 8.01
CA MET A 40 1.37 -17.77 7.58
C MET A 40 0.88 -18.88 8.48
N ARG A 41 1.76 -19.80 8.89
CA ARG A 41 1.43 -20.87 9.82
C ARG A 41 1.02 -20.33 11.20
N LEU A 42 1.74 -19.33 11.70
CA LEU A 42 1.42 -18.66 12.97
C LEU A 42 0.02 -18.01 12.92
N CYS A 43 -0.34 -17.39 11.80
CA CYS A 43 -1.66 -16.81 11.57
C CYS A 43 -2.75 -17.88 11.26
N GLY A 44 -2.36 -19.14 11.11
CA GLY A 44 -3.26 -20.25 10.76
C GLY A 44 -3.73 -20.19 9.30
N ILE A 45 -3.02 -19.48 8.41
CA ILE A 45 -3.30 -19.39 6.99
C ILE A 45 -2.67 -20.60 6.28
N ARG A 46 -3.49 -21.38 5.58
CA ARG A 46 -3.06 -22.65 4.97
C ARG A 46 -2.85 -22.57 3.46
N SER A 47 -3.34 -21.53 2.80
CA SER A 47 -3.19 -21.39 1.34
C SER A 47 -1.70 -21.33 0.96
N PRO A 48 -1.21 -22.17 0.04
CA PRO A 48 0.19 -22.18 -0.39
C PRO A 48 0.60 -20.90 -1.13
N ARG A 49 -0.36 -20.15 -1.65
CA ARG A 49 -0.13 -18.88 -2.35
C ARG A 49 -0.20 -17.65 -1.44
N ALA A 50 -0.69 -17.80 -0.23
CA ALA A 50 -0.82 -16.69 0.72
C ALA A 50 0.50 -15.94 0.98
N PRO A 51 1.65 -16.61 1.20
CA PRO A 51 2.92 -15.92 1.40
C PRO A 51 3.30 -15.00 0.24
N ALA A 52 3.01 -15.43 -0.98
CA ALA A 52 3.31 -14.66 -2.17
C ALA A 52 2.41 -13.43 -2.33
N VAL A 53 1.12 -13.58 -2.03
CA VAL A 53 0.19 -12.45 -1.99
C VAL A 53 0.69 -11.37 -1.04
N LEU A 54 1.24 -11.78 0.12
CA LEU A 54 1.77 -10.84 1.10
C LEU A 54 3.03 -10.13 0.60
N VAL A 55 3.98 -10.86 0.00
CA VAL A 55 5.19 -10.25 -0.60
C VAL A 55 4.79 -9.25 -1.68
N LEU A 56 3.92 -9.66 -2.61
CA LEU A 56 3.45 -8.80 -3.68
C LEU A 56 2.66 -7.58 -3.14
N GLY A 57 1.87 -7.77 -2.09
CA GLY A 57 1.15 -6.70 -1.42
C GLY A 57 2.10 -5.70 -0.74
N TRP A 58 3.12 -6.17 -0.04
CA TRP A 58 4.12 -5.29 0.56
C TRP A 58 4.92 -4.52 -0.49
N CYS A 59 5.33 -5.15 -1.59
CA CYS A 59 6.02 -4.47 -2.68
C CYS A 59 5.10 -3.54 -3.48
N GLY A 60 3.90 -4.02 -3.83
CA GLY A 60 2.97 -3.33 -4.74
C GLY A 60 1.95 -2.43 -4.04
N GLY A 61 1.86 -2.51 -2.71
CA GLY A 61 0.89 -1.76 -1.94
C GLY A 61 -0.50 -2.42 -1.91
N TYR A 62 -1.44 -1.72 -1.27
CA TYR A 62 -2.80 -2.19 -0.98
C TYR A 62 -3.58 -2.62 -2.23
N ALA A 63 -3.41 -1.93 -3.36
CA ALA A 63 -4.14 -2.25 -4.59
C ALA A 63 -3.71 -3.60 -5.18
N VAL A 64 -2.41 -3.89 -5.21
CA VAL A 64 -1.88 -5.18 -5.67
C VAL A 64 -2.33 -6.30 -4.72
N CYS A 65 -2.23 -6.08 -3.41
CA CYS A 65 -2.71 -7.03 -2.41
C CYS A 65 -4.19 -7.39 -2.63
N ALA A 66 -5.05 -6.38 -2.79
CA ALA A 66 -6.48 -6.57 -3.03
C ALA A 66 -6.78 -7.35 -4.32
N GLN A 67 -6.07 -7.04 -5.41
CA GLN A 67 -6.21 -7.76 -6.68
C GLN A 67 -5.86 -9.25 -6.56
N GLN A 68 -4.73 -9.56 -5.92
CA GLN A 68 -4.29 -10.95 -5.73
C GLN A 68 -5.27 -11.72 -4.84
N ILE A 69 -5.75 -11.09 -3.76
CA ILE A 69 -6.77 -11.68 -2.88
C ILE A 69 -8.06 -11.94 -3.67
N ALA A 70 -8.56 -10.97 -4.42
CA ALA A 70 -9.78 -11.11 -5.22
C ALA A 70 -9.66 -12.21 -6.26
N ALA A 71 -8.51 -12.33 -6.93
CA ALA A 71 -8.24 -13.40 -7.88
C ALA A 71 -8.30 -14.78 -7.23
N LEU A 72 -7.62 -14.98 -6.08
CA LEU A 72 -7.64 -16.25 -5.36
C LEU A 72 -8.99 -16.58 -4.71
N ARG A 73 -9.76 -15.55 -4.34
CA ARG A 73 -11.14 -15.75 -3.87
C ARG A 73 -12.06 -16.25 -4.99
N LYS A 74 -11.93 -15.68 -6.20
CA LYS A 74 -12.71 -16.10 -7.36
C LYS A 74 -12.43 -17.54 -7.80
N THR A 75 -11.19 -18.01 -7.64
CA THR A 75 -10.82 -19.40 -7.95
C THR A 75 -11.12 -20.38 -6.80
N GLY A 76 -11.59 -19.90 -5.65
CA GLY A 76 -11.85 -20.72 -4.47
C GLY A 76 -10.60 -21.18 -3.70
N GLU A 77 -9.40 -20.72 -4.10
CA GLU A 77 -8.14 -21.13 -3.48
C GLU A 77 -7.86 -20.46 -2.12
N LEU A 78 -8.61 -19.41 -1.81
CA LEU A 78 -8.43 -18.65 -0.58
C LEU A 78 -9.76 -18.58 0.19
N PRO A 79 -9.84 -19.17 1.40
CA PRO A 79 -11.02 -19.07 2.26
C PRO A 79 -11.30 -17.60 2.68
N PRO A 80 -12.55 -17.26 3.02
CA PRO A 80 -12.91 -15.90 3.44
C PRO A 80 -12.08 -15.35 4.61
N ARG A 81 -11.83 -16.20 5.61
CA ARG A 81 -11.01 -15.87 6.79
C ARG A 81 -9.57 -15.55 6.39
N ASP A 82 -8.96 -16.41 5.58
CA ASP A 82 -7.58 -16.24 5.15
C ASP A 82 -7.44 -15.01 4.25
N ALA A 83 -8.44 -14.73 3.40
CA ALA A 83 -8.51 -13.52 2.59
C ALA A 83 -8.57 -12.26 3.46
N ALA A 84 -9.40 -12.25 4.50
CA ALA A 84 -9.49 -11.15 5.44
C ALA A 84 -8.16 -10.91 6.16
N LEU A 85 -7.53 -11.98 6.69
CA LEU A 85 -6.22 -11.89 7.35
C LEU A 85 -5.12 -11.40 6.41
N LEU A 86 -5.06 -11.90 5.17
CA LEU A 86 -4.11 -11.42 4.17
C LEU A 86 -4.33 -9.94 3.83
N LEU A 87 -5.59 -9.51 3.78
CA LEU A 87 -5.88 -8.10 3.59
C LEU A 87 -5.38 -7.25 4.76
N LEU A 88 -5.55 -7.70 6.00
CA LEU A 88 -5.03 -7.00 7.18
C LEU A 88 -3.50 -6.92 7.18
N LEU A 89 -2.83 -8.04 6.87
CA LEU A 89 -1.37 -8.13 6.85
C LEU A 89 -0.74 -7.36 5.68
N GLY A 90 -1.40 -7.39 4.52
CA GLY A 90 -0.86 -6.87 3.26
C GLY A 90 -1.36 -5.50 2.85
N CYS A 91 -2.40 -4.95 3.52
CA CYS A 91 -2.94 -3.64 3.19
C CYS A 91 -2.05 -2.52 3.76
N CYS A 92 -1.02 -2.18 3.02
CA CYS A 92 -0.09 -1.09 3.33
C CYS A 92 0.19 -0.26 2.08
N SER A 93 0.67 0.94 2.27
CA SER A 93 1.21 1.75 1.18
C SER A 93 2.53 1.15 0.70
N GLY A 94 2.72 1.04 -0.61
CA GLY A 94 3.94 0.46 -1.17
C GLY A 94 5.19 1.32 -0.96
N PRO A 95 6.40 0.73 -1.10
CA PRO A 95 7.67 1.43 -0.87
C PRO A 95 7.88 2.60 -1.84
N GLY A 96 7.39 2.51 -3.08
CA GLY A 96 7.45 3.62 -4.04
C GLY A 96 6.77 4.89 -3.50
N PHE A 97 5.64 4.75 -2.83
CA PHE A 97 4.94 5.88 -2.22
C PHE A 97 5.59 6.30 -0.88
N VAL A 98 5.84 5.37 0.02
CA VAL A 98 6.34 5.73 1.37
C VAL A 98 7.79 6.16 1.34
N VAL A 99 8.67 5.42 0.67
CA VAL A 99 10.10 5.72 0.62
C VAL A 99 10.41 6.77 -0.44
N GLY A 100 9.85 6.59 -1.66
CA GLY A 100 10.13 7.50 -2.78
C GLY A 100 9.42 8.84 -2.63
N CYS A 101 8.09 8.83 -2.51
CA CYS A 101 7.31 10.06 -2.46
C CYS A 101 7.38 10.72 -1.07
N ILE A 102 6.96 10.04 -0.01
CA ILE A 102 6.92 10.65 1.32
C ILE A 102 8.34 10.95 1.83
N GLY A 103 9.19 9.92 1.93
CA GLY A 103 10.55 10.11 2.43
C GLY A 103 11.39 10.99 1.52
N GLY A 104 11.52 10.61 0.25
CA GLY A 104 12.43 11.27 -0.69
C GLY A 104 11.94 12.64 -1.16
N GLN A 105 10.68 12.77 -1.59
CA GLN A 105 10.19 14.01 -2.19
C GLN A 105 9.61 14.99 -1.16
N LEU A 106 8.81 14.51 -0.19
CA LEU A 106 8.15 15.41 0.76
C LEU A 106 9.06 15.81 1.93
N PHE A 107 9.83 14.88 2.47
CA PHE A 107 10.73 15.14 3.60
C PHE A 107 12.22 15.25 3.24
N GLY A 108 12.60 14.98 1.99
CA GLY A 108 14.01 15.00 1.56
C GLY A 108 14.88 13.94 2.25
N SER A 109 14.30 12.90 2.85
CA SER A 109 15.00 11.87 3.63
C SER A 109 14.51 10.46 3.28
N VAL A 110 15.29 9.75 2.47
CA VAL A 110 15.04 8.34 2.14
C VAL A 110 15.09 7.47 3.41
N ALA A 111 15.97 7.81 4.36
CA ALA A 111 16.07 7.10 5.63
C ALA A 111 14.78 7.20 6.45
N LEU A 112 14.16 8.38 6.50
CA LEU A 112 12.83 8.54 7.13
C LEU A 112 11.78 7.72 6.40
N GLY A 113 11.80 7.72 5.06
CA GLY A 113 10.88 6.91 4.26
C GLY A 113 11.01 5.41 4.55
N LEU A 114 12.23 4.89 4.65
CA LEU A 114 12.50 3.50 5.02
C LEU A 114 12.04 3.18 6.45
N LEU A 115 12.27 4.09 7.39
CA LEU A 115 11.77 3.95 8.76
C LEU A 115 10.25 3.87 8.76
N LEU A 116 9.55 4.83 8.16
CA LEU A 116 8.08 4.86 8.10
C LEU A 116 7.52 3.61 7.42
N TYR A 117 8.18 3.14 6.36
CA TYR A 117 7.79 1.91 5.68
C TYR A 117 7.93 0.68 6.59
N SER A 118 9.03 0.56 7.31
CA SER A 118 9.26 -0.53 8.27
C SER A 118 8.27 -0.50 9.42
N LEU A 119 8.01 0.70 9.97
CA LEU A 119 7.07 0.88 11.07
C LEU A 119 5.63 0.56 10.66
N GLN A 120 5.19 0.94 9.44
CA GLN A 120 3.83 0.58 8.98
C GLN A 120 3.67 -0.92 8.80
N LEU A 121 4.71 -1.64 8.32
CA LEU A 121 4.66 -3.11 8.23
C LEU A 121 4.57 -3.74 9.62
N ALA A 122 5.38 -3.28 10.58
CA ALA A 122 5.32 -3.74 11.96
C ALA A 122 3.94 -3.47 12.60
N ALA A 123 3.37 -2.28 12.37
CA ALA A 123 2.04 -1.93 12.86
C ALA A 123 0.94 -2.81 12.22
N ASN A 124 1.05 -3.15 10.92
CA ASN A 124 0.14 -4.10 10.28
C ASN A 124 0.21 -5.49 10.91
N LEU A 125 1.42 -5.99 11.17
CA LEU A 125 1.63 -7.28 11.82
C LEU A 125 1.03 -7.30 13.23
N ALA A 126 1.26 -6.23 14.01
CA ALA A 126 0.72 -6.10 15.36
C ALA A 126 -0.82 -6.03 15.36
N ALA A 127 -1.41 -5.22 14.49
CA ALA A 127 -2.87 -5.10 14.35
C ALA A 127 -3.50 -6.44 13.93
N ALA A 128 -2.90 -7.14 12.97
CA ALA A 128 -3.37 -8.47 12.53
C ALA A 128 -3.24 -9.51 13.64
N ALA A 129 -2.14 -9.51 14.42
CA ALA A 129 -1.95 -10.41 15.55
C ALA A 129 -3.02 -10.20 16.64
N CYS A 130 -3.42 -8.97 16.90
CA CYS A 130 -4.53 -8.69 17.81
C CYS A 130 -5.87 -9.22 17.28
N LEU A 131 -6.14 -9.04 15.99
CA LEU A 131 -7.44 -9.38 15.40
C LEU A 131 -7.58 -10.86 15.03
N VAL A 132 -6.47 -11.58 14.80
CA VAL A 132 -6.51 -13.02 14.48
C VAL A 132 -7.17 -13.83 15.59
N LEU A 133 -7.08 -13.37 16.85
CA LEU A 133 -7.68 -14.02 18.01
C LEU A 133 -9.22 -13.96 17.99
N PHE A 134 -9.79 -12.96 17.34
CA PHE A 134 -11.25 -12.74 17.25
C PHE A 134 -11.86 -13.35 15.99
N LEU A 135 -11.03 -13.83 15.05
CA LEU A 135 -11.52 -14.48 13.83
C LEU A 135 -11.78 -15.96 14.08
N PRO A 136 -12.98 -16.48 13.73
CA PRO A 136 -13.29 -17.88 13.88
C PRO A 136 -12.32 -18.74 13.09
N LYS A 137 -11.82 -19.83 13.70
CA LYS A 137 -11.02 -20.82 12.98
C LYS A 137 -11.94 -21.51 11.97
N GLN A 138 -11.64 -21.38 10.69
CA GLN A 138 -12.38 -21.99 9.63
C GLN A 138 -11.61 -23.22 9.13
N GLU A 139 -12.27 -24.38 9.10
CA GLU A 139 -11.72 -25.56 8.45
C GLU A 139 -11.82 -25.38 6.94
N LEU A 140 -10.71 -25.59 6.24
CA LEU A 140 -10.73 -25.67 4.78
C LEU A 140 -11.50 -26.93 4.40
N PRO A 141 -12.44 -26.85 3.44
CA PRO A 141 -12.96 -28.06 2.81
C PRO A 141 -11.77 -28.82 2.21
N ALA A 142 -11.60 -30.06 2.65
CA ALA A 142 -10.57 -30.92 2.08
C ALA A 142 -10.83 -31.07 0.59
N GLY A 143 -9.89 -30.66 -0.27
CA GLY A 143 -9.85 -31.15 -1.64
C GLY A 143 -10.37 -30.23 -2.76
N GLN A 144 -10.29 -28.91 -2.64
CA GLN A 144 -10.40 -28.12 -3.88
C GLN A 144 -9.00 -27.86 -4.44
N GLY A 145 -8.74 -28.65 -5.49
CA GLY A 145 -7.46 -28.79 -6.13
C GLY A 145 -6.87 -27.49 -6.68
N SER A 146 -5.60 -27.53 -6.85
CA SER A 146 -4.80 -26.55 -7.57
C SER A 146 -5.38 -26.35 -8.99
N SER A 147 -6.30 -25.40 -9.14
CA SER A 147 -6.59 -24.92 -10.48
C SER A 147 -5.32 -24.20 -10.93
N GLN A 148 -4.68 -24.75 -11.93
CA GLN A 148 -3.53 -24.14 -12.58
C GLN A 148 -3.94 -22.73 -13.00
N GLN A 149 -3.46 -21.72 -12.31
CA GLN A 149 -3.70 -20.33 -12.68
C GLN A 149 -3.15 -20.18 -14.09
N LYS A 150 -4.04 -19.89 -15.04
CA LYS A 150 -3.62 -19.59 -16.41
C LYS A 150 -2.56 -18.51 -16.33
N SER A 151 -1.41 -18.74 -16.94
CA SER A 151 -0.35 -17.76 -17.04
C SER A 151 -0.92 -16.47 -17.63
N VAL A 152 -0.80 -15.39 -16.89
CA VAL A 152 -1.23 -14.08 -17.39
C VAL A 152 -0.24 -13.68 -18.49
N THR A 153 -0.72 -13.48 -19.70
CA THR A 153 0.13 -13.03 -20.80
C THR A 153 0.54 -11.57 -20.59
N PHE A 154 1.65 -11.17 -21.17
CA PHE A 154 2.13 -9.78 -21.06
C PHE A 154 1.08 -8.73 -21.48
N PRO A 155 0.35 -8.89 -22.61
CA PRO A 155 -0.74 -7.96 -22.95
C PRO A 155 -1.86 -7.90 -21.91
N GLN A 156 -2.21 -9.03 -21.29
CA GLN A 156 -3.20 -9.08 -20.21
C GLN A 156 -2.68 -8.37 -18.94
N ALA A 157 -1.41 -8.55 -18.60
CA ALA A 157 -0.80 -7.86 -17.46
C ALA A 157 -0.84 -6.33 -17.67
N ILE A 158 -0.52 -5.85 -18.88
CA ILE A 158 -0.62 -4.43 -19.23
C ILE A 158 -2.07 -3.94 -19.12
N SER A 159 -3.03 -4.66 -19.72
CA SER A 159 -4.45 -4.27 -19.68
C SER A 159 -4.96 -4.16 -18.25
N ASN A 160 -4.65 -5.14 -17.40
CA ASN A 160 -5.02 -5.14 -15.99
C ASN A 160 -4.34 -3.97 -15.22
N ALA A 161 -3.08 -3.68 -15.52
CA ALA A 161 -2.35 -2.57 -14.92
C ALA A 161 -2.93 -1.21 -15.32
N VAL A 162 -3.32 -1.03 -16.59
CA VAL A 162 -4.02 0.17 -17.07
C VAL A 162 -5.32 0.38 -16.29
N GLN A 163 -6.17 -0.65 -16.21
CA GLN A 163 -7.46 -0.56 -15.51
C GLN A 163 -7.29 -0.22 -14.03
N SER A 164 -6.34 -0.85 -13.37
CA SER A 164 -6.03 -0.58 -11.96
C SER A 164 -5.52 0.83 -11.75
N SER A 165 -4.60 1.28 -12.60
CA SER A 165 -4.05 2.63 -12.54
C SER A 165 -5.12 3.69 -12.77
N LEU A 166 -6.03 3.47 -13.71
CA LEU A 166 -7.16 4.37 -13.96
C LEU A 166 -8.11 4.43 -12.77
N THR A 167 -8.41 3.29 -12.14
CA THR A 167 -9.25 3.24 -10.93
C THR A 167 -8.62 4.03 -9.80
N VAL A 168 -7.31 3.82 -9.53
CA VAL A 168 -6.57 4.55 -8.50
C VAL A 168 -6.57 6.06 -8.77
N CYS A 169 -6.21 6.46 -9.99
CA CYS A 169 -6.17 7.87 -10.38
C CYS A 169 -7.56 8.51 -10.34
N GLY A 170 -8.59 7.82 -10.81
CA GLY A 170 -9.97 8.29 -10.80
C GLY A 170 -10.46 8.59 -9.39
N CYS A 171 -10.28 7.65 -8.45
CA CYS A 171 -10.63 7.83 -7.04
C CYS A 171 -9.85 8.99 -6.41
N ALA A 172 -8.54 9.07 -6.65
CA ALA A 172 -7.70 10.14 -6.11
C ALA A 172 -8.11 11.52 -6.63
N VAL A 173 -8.35 11.66 -7.94
CA VAL A 173 -8.81 12.93 -8.55
C VAL A 173 -10.18 13.33 -8.02
N PHE A 174 -11.12 12.39 -7.97
CA PHE A 174 -12.47 12.64 -7.46
C PHE A 174 -12.44 13.13 -6.01
N CYS A 175 -11.77 12.38 -5.12
CA CYS A 175 -11.69 12.76 -3.70
C CYS A 175 -10.97 14.10 -3.51
N ARG A 176 -9.98 14.41 -4.34
CA ARG A 176 -9.30 15.72 -4.31
C ARG A 176 -10.21 16.87 -4.74
N VAL A 177 -11.05 16.65 -5.74
CA VAL A 177 -12.08 17.64 -6.15
C VAL A 177 -13.09 17.85 -5.02
N VAL A 178 -13.60 16.77 -4.44
CA VAL A 178 -14.53 16.83 -3.29
C VAL A 178 -13.89 17.58 -2.13
N GLY A 179 -12.66 17.25 -1.75
CA GLY A 179 -11.92 17.92 -0.68
C GLY A 179 -11.72 19.42 -0.95
N SER A 180 -11.45 19.78 -2.21
CA SER A 180 -11.31 21.18 -2.63
C SER A 180 -12.62 21.97 -2.52
N VAL A 181 -13.76 21.33 -2.83
CA VAL A 181 -15.09 21.97 -2.73
C VAL A 181 -15.53 22.07 -1.27
N LEU A 182 -15.47 20.97 -0.52
CA LEU A 182 -15.90 20.94 0.89
C LEU A 182 -14.99 21.76 1.81
N GLY A 183 -13.72 21.89 1.45
CA GLY A 183 -12.75 22.68 2.22
C GLY A 183 -12.85 24.18 2.02
N GLN A 184 -13.72 24.67 1.13
CA GLN A 184 -13.94 26.10 0.94
C GLN A 184 -14.58 26.71 2.21
N GLY A 185 -13.92 27.74 2.74
CA GLY A 185 -14.37 28.40 3.96
C GLY A 185 -14.03 27.68 5.28
N MET A 186 -13.39 26.50 5.22
CA MET A 186 -12.92 25.84 6.43
C MET A 186 -11.61 26.45 6.95
N PRO A 187 -11.38 26.48 8.26
CA PRO A 187 -10.07 26.78 8.85
C PRO A 187 -9.02 25.83 8.34
N ASP A 188 -7.77 26.30 8.17
CA ASP A 188 -6.66 25.50 7.61
C ASP A 188 -6.45 24.17 8.34
N GLY A 189 -6.55 24.15 9.67
CA GLY A 189 -6.45 22.93 10.44
C GLY A 189 -7.54 21.90 10.11
N ALA A 190 -8.80 22.34 9.97
CA ALA A 190 -9.90 21.44 9.63
C ALA A 190 -9.76 20.89 8.19
N ARG A 191 -9.34 21.75 7.26
CA ARG A 191 -9.09 21.37 5.87
C ARG A 191 -8.01 20.32 5.73
N LEU A 192 -6.98 20.38 6.55
CA LEU A 192 -5.87 19.41 6.59
C LEU A 192 -6.39 18.01 6.96
N TYR A 193 -7.22 17.88 7.98
CA TYR A 193 -7.83 16.60 8.36
C TYR A 193 -8.89 16.13 7.35
N LEU A 194 -9.63 17.03 6.73
CA LEU A 194 -10.56 16.68 5.66
C LEU A 194 -9.83 16.05 4.47
N ASN A 195 -8.72 16.66 4.03
CA ASN A 195 -7.91 16.14 2.93
C ASN A 195 -7.32 14.76 3.28
N ALA A 196 -6.84 14.58 4.51
CA ALA A 196 -6.35 13.31 5.00
C ALA A 196 -7.43 12.21 5.02
N ALA A 197 -8.65 12.56 5.42
CA ALA A 197 -9.78 11.64 5.44
C ALA A 197 -10.26 11.25 4.04
N LEU A 198 -10.12 12.13 3.06
CA LEU A 198 -10.56 11.89 1.70
C LEU A 198 -9.50 11.20 0.84
N GLU A 199 -8.24 11.65 0.90
CA GLU A 199 -7.22 11.17 -0.03
C GLU A 199 -5.82 11.16 0.64
N ILE A 200 -5.22 9.98 0.69
CA ILE A 200 -3.97 9.71 1.40
C ILE A 200 -2.80 10.57 0.91
N SER A 201 -2.62 10.77 -0.39
CA SER A 201 -1.47 11.51 -0.93
C SER A 201 -1.62 13.01 -0.71
N ALA A 202 -2.86 13.54 -0.75
CA ALA A 202 -3.15 14.92 -0.40
C ALA A 202 -2.88 15.17 1.09
N GLY A 203 -3.41 14.30 1.96
CA GLY A 203 -3.18 14.41 3.40
C GLY A 203 -1.70 14.31 3.76
N CYS A 204 -0.96 13.36 3.16
CA CYS A 204 0.48 13.25 3.38
C CYS A 204 1.25 14.50 2.94
N ALA A 205 0.88 15.10 1.79
CA ALA A 205 1.52 16.32 1.31
C ALA A 205 1.24 17.52 2.24
N ASP A 206 -0.02 17.66 2.68
CA ASP A 206 -0.43 18.76 3.57
C ASP A 206 0.23 18.62 4.96
N PHE A 207 0.26 17.41 5.54
CA PHE A 207 0.95 17.16 6.82
C PHE A 207 2.46 17.29 6.71
N ALA A 208 3.07 16.88 5.60
CA ALA A 208 4.50 17.06 5.38
C ALA A 208 4.84 18.55 5.24
N ALA A 209 4.02 19.35 4.52
CA ALA A 209 4.17 20.80 4.45
C ALA A 209 4.04 21.48 5.84
N ALA A 210 3.23 20.91 6.73
CA ALA A 210 3.13 21.33 8.13
C ALA A 210 4.26 20.76 9.03
N GLY A 211 5.23 20.01 8.48
CA GLY A 211 6.32 19.41 9.23
C GLY A 211 5.90 18.25 10.15
N SER A 212 4.71 17.69 9.97
CA SER A 212 4.15 16.68 10.86
C SER A 212 4.31 15.26 10.37
N VAL A 213 5.34 14.54 10.82
CA VAL A 213 5.51 13.12 10.56
C VAL A 213 4.38 12.30 11.19
N ALA A 214 3.91 12.68 12.37
CA ALA A 214 2.79 12.02 13.05
C ALA A 214 1.49 12.13 12.23
N GLY A 215 1.25 13.29 11.58
CA GLY A 215 0.12 13.49 10.67
C GLY A 215 0.23 12.62 9.41
N VAL A 216 1.42 12.44 8.87
CA VAL A 216 1.64 11.50 7.77
C VAL A 216 1.35 10.06 8.19
N CYS A 217 1.75 9.65 9.40
CA CYS A 217 1.39 8.34 9.95
C CYS A 217 -0.11 8.16 10.13
N LEU A 218 -0.84 9.23 10.49
CA LEU A 218 -2.31 9.22 10.51
C LEU A 218 -2.87 8.91 9.12
N CYS A 219 -2.39 9.59 8.07
CA CYS A 219 -2.81 9.33 6.68
C CYS A 219 -2.51 7.88 6.26
N LEU A 220 -1.31 7.38 6.54
CA LEU A 220 -0.92 5.99 6.23
C LEU A 220 -1.80 4.96 6.96
N SER A 221 -2.32 5.31 8.12
CA SER A 221 -3.21 4.44 8.89
C SER A 221 -4.66 4.49 8.42
N LEU A 222 -5.22 5.67 8.22
CA LEU A 222 -6.62 5.85 7.80
C LEU A 222 -6.87 5.44 6.35
N LEU A 223 -5.84 5.50 5.49
CA LEU A 223 -5.88 5.25 4.04
C LEU A 223 -6.71 6.28 3.26
N GLY A 224 -7.68 6.93 3.88
CA GLY A 224 -8.62 7.85 3.24
C GLY A 224 -9.74 7.16 2.45
N ALA A 225 -10.81 7.90 2.18
CA ALA A 225 -11.99 7.41 1.45
C ALA A 225 -11.65 6.95 0.03
N SER A 226 -10.68 7.61 -0.63
CA SER A 226 -10.18 7.25 -1.95
C SER A 226 -9.67 5.81 -1.99
N VAL A 227 -8.79 5.44 -1.05
CA VAL A 227 -8.22 4.09 -0.99
C VAL A 227 -9.28 3.05 -0.60
N LEU A 228 -10.18 3.38 0.32
CA LEU A 228 -11.29 2.48 0.69
C LEU A 228 -12.21 2.21 -0.50
N ALA A 229 -12.53 3.22 -1.31
CA ALA A 229 -13.29 3.07 -2.55
C ALA A 229 -12.55 2.20 -3.57
N GLN A 230 -11.22 2.38 -3.72
CA GLN A 230 -10.39 1.53 -4.58
C GLN A 230 -10.39 0.07 -4.12
N LEU A 231 -10.24 -0.17 -2.81
CA LEU A 231 -10.29 -1.52 -2.24
C LEU A 231 -11.65 -2.17 -2.47
N ALA A 232 -12.75 -1.42 -2.26
CA ALA A 232 -14.10 -1.91 -2.53
C ALA A 232 -14.27 -2.33 -4.00
N ALA A 233 -13.79 -1.51 -4.94
CA ALA A 233 -13.84 -1.79 -6.37
C ALA A 233 -12.98 -3.00 -6.76
N LEU A 234 -11.77 -3.13 -6.20
CA LEU A 234 -10.85 -4.23 -6.52
C LEU A 234 -11.29 -5.56 -5.90
N LEU A 235 -11.77 -5.54 -4.66
CA LEU A 235 -12.25 -6.74 -3.94
C LEU A 235 -13.62 -7.21 -4.43
N GLN A 236 -14.43 -6.35 -5.03
CA GLN A 236 -15.74 -6.70 -5.59
C GLN A 236 -16.65 -7.48 -4.61
N GLY A 237 -16.64 -7.12 -3.34
CA GLY A 237 -17.42 -7.78 -2.30
C GLY A 237 -16.89 -9.17 -1.85
N THR A 238 -15.75 -9.62 -2.36
CA THR A 238 -15.17 -10.93 -1.98
C THR A 238 -14.65 -10.97 -0.53
N VAL A 239 -14.34 -9.78 0.04
CA VAL A 239 -13.90 -9.63 1.43
C VAL A 239 -14.62 -8.42 2.04
N PRO A 240 -15.23 -8.55 3.24
CA PRO A 240 -15.86 -7.42 3.91
C PRO A 240 -14.82 -6.43 4.43
N LEU A 241 -15.01 -5.13 4.18
CA LEU A 241 -14.07 -4.08 4.59
C LEU A 241 -14.19 -3.67 6.08
N GLY A 242 -15.28 -4.07 6.77
CA GLY A 242 -15.50 -3.67 8.17
C GLY A 242 -14.36 -4.08 9.10
N LEU A 243 -13.83 -5.28 8.92
CA LEU A 243 -12.69 -5.77 9.69
C LEU A 243 -11.42 -4.97 9.38
N LEU A 244 -11.23 -4.58 8.13
CA LEU A 244 -10.10 -3.72 7.74
C LEU A 244 -10.20 -2.35 8.44
N LEU A 245 -11.38 -1.76 8.50
CA LEU A 245 -11.57 -0.47 9.20
C LEU A 245 -11.20 -0.58 10.69
N ALA A 246 -11.64 -1.63 11.37
CA ALA A 246 -11.24 -1.89 12.76
C ALA A 246 -9.70 -2.06 12.89
N ALA A 247 -9.10 -2.79 11.95
CA ALA A 247 -7.65 -2.96 11.92
C ALA A 247 -6.90 -1.64 11.70
N ARG A 248 -7.47 -0.69 10.93
CA ARG A 248 -6.85 0.61 10.70
C ARG A 248 -6.75 1.45 11.97
N VAL A 249 -7.72 1.33 12.87
CA VAL A 249 -7.68 1.99 14.18
C VAL A 249 -6.52 1.41 15.03
N LEU A 250 -6.40 0.09 15.09
CA LEU A 250 -5.28 -0.56 15.80
C LEU A 250 -3.94 -0.22 15.14
N HIS A 251 -3.87 -0.25 13.82
CA HIS A 251 -2.68 0.14 13.06
C HIS A 251 -2.25 1.57 13.40
N PHE A 252 -3.19 2.50 13.50
CA PHE A 252 -2.89 3.88 13.90
C PHE A 252 -2.24 3.93 15.28
N VAL A 253 -2.81 3.25 16.27
CA VAL A 253 -2.27 3.22 17.63
C VAL A 253 -0.85 2.64 17.65
N PHE A 254 -0.65 1.48 16.98
CA PHE A 254 0.68 0.86 16.91
C PHE A 254 1.68 1.70 16.14
N LEU A 255 1.28 2.28 15.00
CA LEU A 255 2.18 3.09 14.17
C LEU A 255 2.63 4.35 14.92
N GLN A 256 1.71 5.04 15.61
CA GLN A 256 2.06 6.22 16.42
C GLN A 256 2.97 5.83 17.61
N GLY A 257 2.64 4.75 18.31
CA GLY A 257 3.47 4.25 19.41
C GLY A 257 4.90 3.91 18.95
N LEU A 258 5.03 3.16 17.85
CA LEU A 258 6.31 2.80 17.25
C LEU A 258 7.07 4.04 16.75
N LEU A 259 6.36 5.00 16.13
CA LEU A 259 6.97 6.25 15.71
C LEU A 259 7.60 6.99 16.89
N HIS A 260 6.84 7.18 17.98
CA HIS A 260 7.34 7.87 19.17
C HIS A 260 8.54 7.16 19.82
N LEU A 261 8.58 5.82 19.75
CA LEU A 261 9.68 5.02 20.26
C LEU A 261 10.94 5.12 19.39
N CYS A 262 10.76 5.09 18.05
CA CYS A 262 11.89 4.98 17.12
C CYS A 262 12.40 6.33 16.61
N LEU A 263 11.57 7.39 16.59
CA LEU A 263 11.96 8.70 16.07
C LEU A 263 13.16 9.31 16.80
N PRO A 264 13.29 9.22 18.14
CA PRO A 264 14.47 9.72 18.85
C PRO A 264 15.77 8.98 18.50
N LEU A 265 15.68 7.78 17.95
CA LEU A 265 16.84 6.95 17.58
C LEU A 265 17.41 7.32 16.20
N VAL A 266 16.75 8.18 15.44
CA VAL A 266 17.21 8.61 14.10
C VAL A 266 18.04 9.89 14.23
N PRO A 267 19.37 9.83 14.03
CA PRO A 267 20.22 11.00 14.12
C PRO A 267 19.86 12.05 13.07
N GLY A 268 19.80 13.32 13.44
CA GLY A 268 19.63 14.46 12.52
C GLY A 268 18.19 14.89 12.23
N GLN A 269 17.19 14.28 12.84
CA GLN A 269 15.77 14.66 12.63
C GLN A 269 15.43 16.06 13.22
N ALA A 270 16.18 16.58 14.17
CA ALA A 270 15.95 17.93 14.71
C ALA A 270 16.13 19.04 13.66
N ALA A 271 16.92 18.82 12.61
CA ALA A 271 17.14 19.78 11.53
C ALA A 271 16.07 19.72 10.41
N VAL A 272 15.32 18.63 10.29
CA VAL A 272 14.29 18.46 9.24
C VAL A 272 13.06 19.34 9.53
N PHE A 273 12.84 19.73 10.77
CA PHE A 273 11.72 20.58 11.16
C PHE A 273 11.93 22.08 10.90
N THR A 274 13.11 22.52 10.46
CA THR A 274 13.46 23.94 10.37
C THR A 274 13.76 24.45 8.96
N SER A 275 13.86 23.61 7.93
CA SER A 275 14.14 24.07 6.55
C SER A 275 12.99 23.76 5.59
N LEU A 276 11.95 24.58 5.63
CA LEU A 276 10.86 24.64 4.65
C LEU A 276 11.32 25.46 3.43
N ALA A 277 12.24 24.94 2.64
CA ALA A 277 12.36 25.35 1.24
C ALA A 277 11.96 24.15 0.37
N PRO A 278 11.00 24.28 -0.57
CA PRO A 278 10.72 23.25 -1.51
C PRO A 278 11.94 23.06 -2.42
N GLN A 279 12.82 22.15 -2.05
CA GLN A 279 13.87 21.73 -2.95
C GLN A 279 13.22 20.90 -4.06
N VAL A 280 13.17 21.47 -5.25
CA VAL A 280 12.95 20.72 -6.47
C VAL A 280 14.16 19.80 -6.63
N VAL A 281 14.03 18.58 -6.12
CA VAL A 281 15.04 17.53 -6.33
C VAL A 281 14.91 17.12 -7.78
N VAL A 282 15.75 17.70 -8.63
CA VAL A 282 16.02 17.15 -9.96
C VAL A 282 16.65 15.78 -9.71
N MET A 283 15.87 14.70 -9.92
CA MET A 283 16.39 13.33 -9.83
C MET A 283 17.54 13.19 -10.83
N LYS A 284 18.79 13.28 -10.33
CA LYS A 284 19.93 12.80 -11.09
C LYS A 284 19.73 11.30 -11.27
N ARG A 285 19.63 10.84 -12.52
CA ARG A 285 19.65 9.41 -12.86
C ARG A 285 20.87 8.79 -12.18
N THR A 286 20.61 7.92 -11.23
CA THR A 286 21.67 7.15 -10.56
C THR A 286 21.92 5.84 -11.34
N ALA A 287 23.09 5.24 -11.14
CA ALA A 287 23.40 3.92 -11.72
C ALA A 287 22.36 2.86 -11.33
N TRP A 288 21.67 3.03 -10.19
CA TRP A 288 20.59 2.18 -9.72
C TRP A 288 19.34 2.22 -10.60
N ASP A 289 18.99 3.37 -11.20
CA ASP A 289 17.84 3.47 -12.12
C ASP A 289 18.11 2.66 -13.39
N THR A 290 19.36 2.66 -13.84
CA THR A 290 19.79 1.85 -15.00
C THR A 290 19.82 0.37 -14.65
N ALA A 291 20.30 -0.01 -13.46
CA ALA A 291 20.31 -1.39 -12.99
C ALA A 291 18.88 -1.95 -12.80
N LEU A 292 17.95 -1.16 -12.26
CA LEU A 292 16.54 -1.52 -12.15
C LEU A 292 15.88 -1.66 -13.52
N ALA A 293 16.18 -0.79 -14.48
CA ALA A 293 15.68 -0.90 -15.84
C ALA A 293 16.23 -2.16 -16.52
N ILE A 294 17.53 -2.47 -16.37
CA ILE A 294 18.14 -3.69 -16.90
C ILE A 294 17.54 -4.94 -16.24
N ALA A 295 17.37 -4.95 -14.92
CA ALA A 295 16.71 -6.05 -14.20
C ALA A 295 15.28 -6.25 -14.70
N PHE A 296 14.55 -5.15 -14.96
CA PHE A 296 13.20 -5.18 -15.52
C PHE A 296 13.18 -5.82 -16.91
N PHE A 297 14.10 -5.42 -17.81
CA PHE A 297 14.18 -6.01 -19.16
C PHE A 297 14.63 -7.45 -19.14
N LEU A 298 15.53 -7.85 -18.24
CA LEU A 298 15.95 -9.25 -18.08
C LEU A 298 14.82 -10.13 -17.55
N CYS A 299 14.03 -9.64 -16.58
CA CYS A 299 12.85 -10.37 -16.08
C CYS A 299 11.70 -10.44 -17.12
N ALA A 300 11.63 -9.49 -18.05
CA ALA A 300 10.62 -9.50 -19.12
C ALA A 300 11.04 -10.38 -20.32
N ALA A 301 12.33 -10.75 -20.42
CA ALA A 301 12.87 -11.58 -21.47
C ALA A 301 12.96 -13.08 -21.09
N LEU A 302 12.77 -13.42 -19.80
CA LEU A 302 12.63 -14.77 -19.26
C LEU A 302 11.15 -15.17 -19.13
#